data_24c875c53934836f5fa348720cc18410
#
_entry.id   24c875c53934836f5fa348720cc18410
#
_cell.length_a   1.000
_cell.length_b   1.000
_cell.length_c   1.000
_cell.angle_alpha   90.00
_cell.angle_beta   90.00
_cell.angle_gamma   90.00
#
_symmetry.space_group_name_H-M   'P 1'
#
loop_
_entity.id
_entity.type
_entity.pdbx_description
1 polymer ?
#
loop_
_entity_poly.entity_id
_entity_poly.type
_entity_poly.pdbx_seq_one_letter_code
_entity_poly.pdbx_strand_id
1 'polypeptide(L)'
;MAVIQKDIIVVGGGMVGAACALGLGQLGQKIQLIEHAPLPQFIPDSPYDLRISAISVASVNLLKKLNAWQYIEKTRICPYRALETWEIDGFSTHFHSQELNLPELGFMIENNLIQLGLWQAISHIENIQTTVGSKIQQVKKCGENWQIFLENGDIYEAPLIIAADGANSQLRQIAGIGITGWQYRQSCLLITVDTEIEQQETTWQQFYPSGPRAFLPLLGKQACLVWYDSPQRISQLKHLSKEQLALEIEQAFPAKLGKVKVQTANSFPLTRRHAQTYFKQGIVLVGDAAHTINPLAGQGVNLGFKDVKIVLQEMERAIKAGENLASDHVLSRYERKRKPDNLLMQSGMDLFYKAFKEDILPLKIVRNLALFTINKATPIKKQALKYALGL
;
A
#
# COMPACT_ATOMS: atom_id res chain seq x y z
N MET A 1 24.58 -4.49 -29.03
CA MET A 1 24.61 -4.77 -27.58
C MET A 1 24.10 -6.18 -27.38
N ALA A 2 24.64 -6.93 -26.42
CA ALA A 2 24.20 -8.28 -26.13
C ALA A 2 22.85 -8.23 -25.39
N VAL A 3 21.92 -9.11 -25.78
CA VAL A 3 20.63 -9.26 -25.10
C VAL A 3 20.83 -10.22 -23.92
N ILE A 4 20.44 -9.78 -22.73
CA ILE A 4 20.57 -10.56 -21.49
C ILE A 4 19.26 -11.31 -21.24
N GLN A 5 19.33 -12.64 -21.30
CA GLN A 5 18.17 -13.52 -21.10
C GLN A 5 17.86 -13.71 -19.62
N LYS A 6 16.59 -13.64 -19.25
CA LYS A 6 16.03 -13.87 -17.92
C LYS A 6 14.78 -14.75 -18.00
N ASP A 7 14.42 -15.36 -16.89
CA ASP A 7 13.14 -16.04 -16.78
C ASP A 7 12.00 -15.03 -16.58
N ILE A 8 12.27 -14.01 -15.75
CA ILE A 8 11.29 -12.98 -15.40
C ILE A 8 11.98 -11.61 -15.28
N ILE A 9 11.37 -10.58 -15.84
CA ILE A 9 11.73 -9.18 -15.57
C ILE A 9 10.68 -8.55 -14.64
N VAL A 10 11.12 -7.95 -13.54
CA VAL A 10 10.27 -7.17 -12.63
C VAL A 10 10.59 -5.69 -12.83
N VAL A 11 9.59 -4.89 -13.16
CA VAL A 11 9.73 -3.45 -13.38
C VAL A 11 9.05 -2.68 -12.26
N GLY A 12 9.84 -1.87 -11.58
CA GLY A 12 9.49 -1.14 -10.38
C GLY A 12 10.00 -1.84 -9.13
N GLY A 13 11.03 -1.26 -8.50
CA GLY A 13 11.67 -1.77 -7.28
C GLY A 13 11.11 -1.18 -5.98
N GLY A 14 9.87 -0.66 -6.01
CA GLY A 14 9.13 -0.30 -4.80
C GLY A 14 8.77 -1.54 -3.97
N MET A 15 8.07 -1.35 -2.87
CA MET A 15 7.73 -2.41 -1.91
C MET A 15 7.13 -3.67 -2.56
N VAL A 16 6.18 -3.50 -3.48
CA VAL A 16 5.44 -4.61 -4.12
C VAL A 16 6.33 -5.34 -5.13
N GLY A 17 7.04 -4.60 -6.01
CA GLY A 17 7.91 -5.20 -7.02
C GLY A 17 9.13 -5.86 -6.41
N ALA A 18 9.77 -5.24 -5.41
CA ALA A 18 10.88 -5.86 -4.68
C ALA A 18 10.45 -7.16 -3.97
N ALA A 19 9.26 -7.19 -3.36
CA ALA A 19 8.71 -8.40 -2.75
C ALA A 19 8.42 -9.50 -3.79
N CYS A 20 7.90 -9.14 -4.99
CA CYS A 20 7.74 -10.08 -6.10
C CYS A 20 9.08 -10.64 -6.56
N ALA A 21 10.07 -9.77 -6.83
CA ALA A 21 11.38 -10.17 -7.29
C ALA A 21 12.06 -11.12 -6.29
N LEU A 22 12.02 -10.75 -5.00
CA LEU A 22 12.58 -11.55 -3.91
C LEU A 22 11.96 -12.95 -3.85
N GLY A 23 10.62 -13.02 -3.82
CA GLY A 23 9.93 -14.29 -3.74
C GLY A 23 10.12 -15.18 -4.98
N LEU A 24 10.10 -14.61 -6.18
CA LEU A 24 10.35 -15.35 -7.42
C LEU A 24 11.80 -15.82 -7.51
N GLY A 25 12.77 -15.01 -7.06
CA GLY A 25 14.16 -15.44 -6.94
C GLY A 25 14.33 -16.61 -5.98
N GLN A 26 13.66 -16.57 -4.81
CA GLN A 26 13.65 -17.70 -3.84
C GLN A 26 13.01 -18.98 -4.41
N LEU A 27 12.15 -18.87 -5.44
CA LEU A 27 11.62 -20.01 -6.20
C LEU A 27 12.57 -20.49 -7.32
N GLY A 28 13.80 -19.96 -7.37
CA GLY A 28 14.84 -20.41 -8.30
C GLY A 28 14.82 -19.75 -9.67
N GLN A 29 13.97 -18.72 -9.90
CA GLN A 29 13.88 -18.04 -11.19
C GLN A 29 15.01 -17.02 -11.36
N LYS A 30 15.56 -16.89 -12.57
CA LYS A 30 16.53 -15.83 -12.92
C LYS A 30 15.80 -14.51 -13.14
N ILE A 31 15.93 -13.60 -12.17
CA ILE A 31 15.21 -12.35 -12.16
C ILE A 31 16.09 -11.17 -12.60
N GLN A 32 15.50 -10.25 -13.39
CA GLN A 32 15.99 -8.90 -13.54
C GLN A 32 15.02 -7.96 -12.85
N LEU A 33 15.47 -7.24 -11.80
CA LEU A 33 14.70 -6.17 -11.16
C LEU A 33 15.19 -4.82 -11.68
N ILE A 34 14.28 -4.03 -12.24
CA ILE A 34 14.55 -2.69 -12.80
C ILE A 34 13.86 -1.63 -11.93
N GLU A 35 14.64 -0.68 -11.42
CA GLU A 35 14.13 0.49 -10.68
C GLU A 35 14.71 1.78 -11.29
N HIS A 36 13.85 2.70 -11.70
CA HIS A 36 14.26 3.94 -12.36
C HIS A 36 14.80 5.00 -11.40
N ALA A 37 14.31 5.00 -10.16
CA ALA A 37 14.74 5.95 -9.14
C ALA A 37 15.95 5.39 -8.35
N PRO A 38 16.82 6.27 -7.82
CA PRO A 38 17.81 5.83 -6.85
C PRO A 38 17.12 5.27 -5.60
N LEU A 39 17.75 4.28 -4.95
CA LEU A 39 17.23 3.76 -3.70
C LEU A 39 17.24 4.83 -2.62
N PRO A 40 16.22 4.88 -1.75
CA PRO A 40 16.21 5.79 -0.62
C PRO A 40 17.39 5.50 0.31
N GLN A 41 17.80 6.51 1.06
CA GLN A 41 18.77 6.35 2.14
C GLN A 41 18.04 6.50 3.48
N PHE A 42 18.39 5.68 4.44
CA PHE A 42 17.87 5.80 5.79
C PHE A 42 18.95 6.35 6.73
N ILE A 43 18.63 7.45 7.38
CA ILE A 43 19.44 8.05 8.45
C ILE A 43 18.58 7.97 9.73
N PRO A 44 19.01 7.27 10.79
CA PRO A 44 18.18 7.02 11.99
C PRO A 44 17.59 8.28 12.62
N ASP A 45 18.34 9.36 12.72
CA ASP A 45 17.93 10.62 13.34
C ASP A 45 17.24 11.60 12.38
N SER A 46 17.03 11.20 11.12
CA SER A 46 16.30 12.04 10.16
C SER A 46 14.82 12.16 10.51
N PRO A 47 14.12 13.24 10.13
CA PRO A 47 12.67 13.31 10.23
C PRO A 47 12.00 12.12 9.53
N TYR A 48 10.81 11.73 10.01
CA TYR A 48 10.02 10.70 9.37
C TYR A 48 9.64 11.07 7.93
N ASP A 49 9.69 10.07 7.03
CA ASP A 49 9.07 10.21 5.72
C ASP A 49 7.55 10.38 5.88
N LEU A 50 6.95 11.17 5.00
CA LEU A 50 5.50 11.36 5.00
C LEU A 50 4.72 10.13 4.55
N ARG A 51 5.36 9.24 3.79
CA ARG A 51 4.72 8.01 3.32
C ARG A 51 4.84 6.91 4.37
N ILE A 52 3.91 6.91 5.29
CA ILE A 52 3.77 5.90 6.33
C ILE A 52 2.60 4.99 5.99
N SER A 53 2.80 3.69 6.10
CA SER A 53 1.77 2.69 5.90
C SER A 53 1.48 1.91 7.18
N ALA A 54 0.20 1.63 7.42
CA ALA A 54 -0.24 0.68 8.42
C ALA A 54 -0.13 -0.73 7.84
N ILE A 55 1.00 -1.39 8.07
CA ILE A 55 1.29 -2.72 7.54
C ILE A 55 0.61 -3.76 8.43
N SER A 56 -0.34 -4.51 7.86
CA SER A 56 -1.11 -5.51 8.58
C SER A 56 -0.27 -6.75 8.95
N VAL A 57 -0.70 -7.48 9.96
CA VAL A 57 -0.04 -8.72 10.38
C VAL A 57 0.10 -9.73 9.22
N ALA A 58 -0.85 -9.81 8.29
CA ALA A 58 -0.73 -10.69 7.12
C ALA A 58 0.40 -10.27 6.18
N SER A 59 0.60 -8.95 6.00
CA SER A 59 1.71 -8.41 5.21
C SER A 59 3.05 -8.63 5.91
N VAL A 60 3.10 -8.45 7.24
CA VAL A 60 4.29 -8.79 8.04
C VAL A 60 4.66 -10.26 7.91
N ASN A 61 3.66 -11.17 7.95
CA ASN A 61 3.90 -12.59 7.77
C ASN A 61 4.47 -12.93 6.39
N LEU A 62 4.03 -12.23 5.33
CA LEU A 62 4.63 -12.35 4.01
C LEU A 62 6.10 -11.88 4.03
N LEU A 63 6.39 -10.71 4.62
CA LEU A 63 7.76 -10.19 4.73
C LEU A 63 8.66 -11.10 5.54
N LYS A 64 8.14 -11.76 6.60
CA LYS A 64 8.84 -12.79 7.37
C LYS A 64 9.14 -14.02 6.49
N LYS A 65 8.14 -14.52 5.75
CA LYS A 65 8.32 -15.65 4.82
C LYS A 65 9.38 -15.36 3.75
N LEU A 66 9.48 -14.10 3.30
CA LEU A 66 10.48 -13.64 2.34
C LEU A 66 11.87 -13.38 2.98
N ASN A 67 12.04 -13.57 4.29
CA ASN A 67 13.24 -13.23 5.04
C ASN A 67 13.65 -11.75 4.96
N ALA A 68 12.71 -10.85 4.64
CA ALA A 68 12.94 -9.41 4.60
C ALA A 68 12.66 -8.73 5.95
N TRP A 69 11.77 -9.29 6.77
CA TRP A 69 11.33 -8.68 8.02
C TRP A 69 12.48 -8.38 8.99
N GLN A 70 13.47 -9.27 9.10
CA GLN A 70 14.63 -9.10 9.96
C GLN A 70 15.45 -7.82 9.71
N TYR A 71 15.35 -7.25 8.51
CA TYR A 71 16.00 -5.98 8.14
C TYR A 71 15.09 -4.77 8.44
N ILE A 72 13.76 -4.99 8.43
CA ILE A 72 12.75 -3.96 8.68
C ILE A 72 12.56 -3.76 10.18
N GLU A 73 12.44 -4.84 10.96
CA GLU A 73 12.17 -4.78 12.40
C GLU A 73 13.27 -4.11 13.24
N LYS A 74 14.47 -4.00 12.69
CA LYS A 74 15.61 -3.30 13.31
C LYS A 74 15.58 -1.80 13.11
N THR A 75 14.60 -1.30 12.37
CA THR A 75 14.41 0.13 12.11
C THR A 75 13.36 0.74 13.06
N ARG A 76 12.93 1.97 12.79
CA ARG A 76 11.94 2.66 13.62
C ARG A 76 10.50 2.29 13.23
N ILE A 77 10.07 1.09 13.61
CA ILE A 77 8.70 0.61 13.41
C ILE A 77 7.87 0.84 14.68
N CYS A 78 6.59 1.18 14.54
CA CYS A 78 5.68 1.38 15.66
C CYS A 78 4.54 0.36 15.61
N PRO A 79 4.44 -0.58 16.58
CA PRO A 79 3.33 -1.52 16.63
C PRO A 79 2.02 -0.79 16.96
N TYR A 80 0.91 -1.22 16.35
CA TYR A 80 -0.42 -0.81 16.79
C TYR A 80 -1.26 -2.04 17.15
N ARG A 81 -1.92 -1.96 18.31
CA ARG A 81 -2.72 -3.06 18.90
C ARG A 81 -4.20 -2.78 18.85
N ALA A 82 -4.58 -1.53 18.67
CA ALA A 82 -5.99 -1.14 18.58
C ALA A 82 -6.23 -0.20 17.40
N LEU A 83 -7.46 -0.30 16.86
CA LEU A 83 -8.03 0.62 15.89
C LEU A 83 -9.35 1.15 16.45
N GLU A 84 -9.51 2.46 16.51
CA GLU A 84 -10.75 3.12 16.91
C GLU A 84 -11.32 3.92 15.75
N THR A 85 -12.63 3.83 15.53
CA THR A 85 -13.30 4.60 14.50
C THR A 85 -14.66 5.11 14.97
N TRP A 86 -15.01 6.36 14.68
CA TRP A 86 -16.28 6.97 15.03
C TRP A 86 -16.62 8.16 14.12
N GLU A 87 -17.86 8.61 14.19
CA GLU A 87 -18.33 9.86 13.60
C GLU A 87 -18.78 10.83 14.70
N ILE A 88 -19.61 10.36 15.61
CA ILE A 88 -20.11 11.13 16.77
C ILE A 88 -19.47 10.54 18.03
N ASP A 89 -19.01 11.41 18.92
CA ASP A 89 -18.46 11.01 20.21
C ASP A 89 -19.48 10.14 20.98
N GLY A 90 -18.99 9.07 21.60
CA GLY A 90 -19.81 8.08 22.29
C GLY A 90 -20.31 6.91 21.39
N PHE A 91 -20.16 6.99 20.08
CA PHE A 91 -20.54 5.92 19.12
C PHE A 91 -19.32 5.35 18.41
N SER A 92 -18.29 4.99 19.15
CA SER A 92 -17.06 4.44 18.58
C SER A 92 -17.12 2.92 18.41
N THR A 93 -16.42 2.45 17.40
CA THR A 93 -16.11 1.03 17.22
C THR A 93 -14.63 0.84 17.49
N HIS A 94 -14.32 -0.08 18.39
CA HIS A 94 -12.95 -0.42 18.77
C HIS A 94 -12.61 -1.82 18.31
N PHE A 95 -11.46 -2.00 17.70
CA PHE A 95 -10.90 -3.28 17.33
C PHE A 95 -9.59 -3.45 18.08
N HIS A 96 -9.39 -4.61 18.72
CA HIS A 96 -8.17 -4.90 19.46
C HIS A 96 -7.56 -6.22 19.03
N SER A 97 -6.23 -6.29 19.00
CA SER A 97 -5.48 -7.49 18.60
C SER A 97 -5.84 -8.73 19.41
N GLN A 98 -6.12 -8.55 20.70
CA GLN A 98 -6.56 -9.61 21.61
C GLN A 98 -7.84 -10.31 21.15
N GLU A 99 -8.73 -9.63 20.41
CA GLU A 99 -9.96 -10.24 19.87
C GLU A 99 -9.67 -11.39 18.88
N LEU A 100 -8.47 -11.37 18.27
CA LEU A 100 -7.98 -12.40 17.36
C LEU A 100 -6.83 -13.23 17.95
N ASN A 101 -6.52 -13.07 19.25
CA ASN A 101 -5.35 -13.67 19.91
C ASN A 101 -4.03 -13.34 19.20
N LEU A 102 -3.88 -12.08 18.74
CA LEU A 102 -2.69 -11.57 18.10
C LEU A 102 -1.94 -10.62 19.05
N PRO A 103 -0.61 -10.55 19.01
CA PRO A 103 0.16 -9.59 19.78
C PRO A 103 -0.07 -8.15 19.34
N GLU A 104 -0.20 -7.93 18.02
CA GLU A 104 -0.52 -6.64 17.39
C GLU A 104 -1.41 -6.84 16.16
N LEU A 105 -2.07 -5.76 15.69
CA LEU A 105 -2.78 -5.73 14.41
C LEU A 105 -1.83 -5.49 13.23
N GLY A 106 -0.70 -4.89 13.51
CA GLY A 106 0.34 -4.57 12.54
C GLY A 106 1.28 -3.48 13.04
N PHE A 107 1.96 -2.83 12.09
CA PHE A 107 2.97 -1.82 12.37
C PHE A 107 2.80 -0.59 11.47
N MET A 108 3.00 0.60 12.04
CA MET A 108 3.20 1.83 11.27
C MET A 108 4.66 1.88 10.84
N ILE A 109 4.90 1.91 9.53
CA ILE A 109 6.25 1.84 8.96
C ILE A 109 6.35 2.81 7.80
N GLU A 110 7.47 3.51 7.69
CA GLU A 110 7.81 4.29 6.51
C GLU A 110 7.99 3.38 5.30
N ASN A 111 7.43 3.77 4.17
CA ASN A 111 7.48 2.96 2.95
C ASN A 111 8.90 2.71 2.45
N ASN A 112 9.79 3.71 2.59
CA ASN A 112 11.20 3.59 2.25
C ASN A 112 11.93 2.52 3.09
N LEU A 113 11.59 2.34 4.37
CA LEU A 113 12.20 1.32 5.23
C LEU A 113 11.80 -0.10 4.81
N ILE A 114 10.55 -0.27 4.41
CA ILE A 114 10.09 -1.56 3.88
C ILE A 114 10.80 -1.87 2.56
N GLN A 115 10.91 -0.89 1.68
CA GLN A 115 11.64 -1.03 0.42
C GLN A 115 13.11 -1.40 0.68
N LEU A 116 13.81 -0.67 1.54
CA LEU A 116 15.21 -0.93 1.88
C LEU A 116 15.41 -2.34 2.47
N GLY A 117 14.54 -2.76 3.38
CA GLY A 117 14.61 -4.11 3.97
C GLY A 117 14.43 -5.22 2.93
N LEU A 118 13.53 -5.02 1.94
CA LEU A 118 13.37 -5.93 0.82
C LEU A 118 14.61 -5.95 -0.09
N TRP A 119 15.17 -4.79 -0.40
CA TRP A 119 16.40 -4.69 -1.21
C TRP A 119 17.61 -5.30 -0.50
N GLN A 120 17.69 -5.15 0.82
CA GLN A 120 18.72 -5.82 1.63
C GLN A 120 18.57 -7.34 1.55
N ALA A 121 17.34 -7.87 1.61
CA ALA A 121 17.11 -9.31 1.42
C ALA A 121 17.46 -9.77 -0.01
N ILE A 122 17.13 -8.97 -1.04
CA ILE A 122 17.47 -9.25 -2.44
C ILE A 122 18.99 -9.37 -2.65
N SER A 123 19.80 -8.55 -1.99
CA SER A 123 21.27 -8.55 -2.15
C SER A 123 21.94 -9.87 -1.75
N HIS A 124 21.23 -10.76 -1.07
CA HIS A 124 21.69 -12.10 -0.68
C HIS A 124 21.20 -13.22 -1.61
N ILE A 125 20.50 -12.89 -2.71
CA ILE A 125 19.93 -13.88 -3.63
C ILE A 125 20.65 -13.78 -4.98
N GLU A 126 21.53 -14.74 -5.29
CA GLU A 126 22.44 -14.72 -6.45
C GLU A 126 21.74 -14.68 -7.81
N ASN A 127 20.55 -15.28 -7.93
CA ASN A 127 19.79 -15.32 -9.19
C ASN A 127 18.92 -14.08 -9.42
N ILE A 128 19.00 -13.05 -8.58
CA ILE A 128 18.37 -11.76 -8.81
C ILE A 128 19.45 -10.75 -9.21
N GLN A 129 19.34 -10.21 -10.41
CA GLN A 129 20.14 -9.08 -10.85
C GLN A 129 19.30 -7.80 -10.77
N THR A 130 19.94 -6.69 -10.42
CA THR A 130 19.24 -5.41 -10.24
C THR A 130 19.86 -4.33 -11.12
N THR A 131 19.02 -3.47 -11.71
CA THR A 131 19.42 -2.23 -12.37
C THR A 131 18.68 -1.07 -11.72
N VAL A 132 19.42 -0.14 -11.15
CA VAL A 132 18.90 1.04 -10.43
C VAL A 132 19.32 2.30 -11.15
N GLY A 133 18.44 3.31 -11.19
CA GLY A 133 18.73 4.62 -11.76
C GLY A 133 18.68 4.68 -13.29
N SER A 134 18.12 3.64 -13.96
CA SER A 134 17.98 3.62 -15.41
C SER A 134 16.49 3.51 -15.80
N LYS A 135 16.07 4.39 -16.71
CA LYS A 135 14.69 4.39 -17.22
C LYS A 135 14.54 3.44 -18.40
N ILE A 136 13.32 2.97 -18.56
CA ILE A 136 12.92 2.21 -19.75
C ILE A 136 12.79 3.18 -20.93
N GLN A 137 13.59 2.95 -21.96
CA GLN A 137 13.52 3.69 -23.21
C GLN A 137 12.50 3.07 -24.17
N GLN A 138 12.47 1.74 -24.26
CA GLN A 138 11.56 1.03 -25.14
C GLN A 138 11.25 -0.37 -24.62
N VAL A 139 10.04 -0.85 -24.96
CA VAL A 139 9.62 -2.25 -24.72
C VAL A 139 9.08 -2.80 -26.04
N LYS A 140 9.54 -3.97 -26.44
CA LYS A 140 9.14 -4.62 -27.70
C LYS A 140 8.76 -6.09 -27.45
N LYS A 141 7.74 -6.57 -28.14
CA LYS A 141 7.43 -8.01 -28.23
C LYS A 141 8.31 -8.63 -29.29
N CYS A 142 9.02 -9.69 -28.96
CA CYS A 142 9.88 -10.48 -29.83
C CYS A 142 9.50 -11.95 -29.73
N GLY A 143 8.67 -12.43 -30.65
CA GLY A 143 8.10 -13.78 -30.55
C GLY A 143 7.29 -13.95 -29.27
N GLU A 144 7.62 -14.96 -28.47
CA GLU A 144 6.98 -15.20 -27.18
C GLU A 144 7.55 -14.31 -26.05
N ASN A 145 8.73 -13.70 -26.27
CA ASN A 145 9.43 -12.90 -25.26
C ASN A 145 9.14 -11.40 -25.40
N TRP A 146 9.48 -10.67 -24.36
CA TRP A 146 9.53 -9.23 -24.32
C TRP A 146 10.96 -8.75 -24.14
N GLN A 147 11.36 -7.73 -24.90
CA GLN A 147 12.63 -7.03 -24.75
C GLN A 147 12.41 -5.66 -24.13
N ILE A 148 13.18 -5.36 -23.08
CA ILE A 148 13.20 -4.05 -22.42
C ILE A 148 14.57 -3.41 -22.69
N PHE A 149 14.53 -2.21 -23.30
CA PHE A 149 15.69 -1.38 -23.62
C PHE A 149 15.80 -0.30 -22.58
N LEU A 150 16.93 -0.17 -21.92
CA LEU A 150 17.19 0.84 -20.90
C LEU A 150 18.04 2.00 -21.45
N GLU A 151 17.94 3.18 -20.81
CA GLU A 151 18.72 4.37 -21.18
C GLU A 151 20.24 4.16 -21.07
N ASN A 152 20.68 3.29 -20.16
CA ASN A 152 22.10 2.93 -20.00
C ASN A 152 22.64 2.00 -21.11
N GLY A 153 21.78 1.59 -22.04
CA GLY A 153 22.10 0.72 -23.16
C GLY A 153 21.91 -0.78 -22.92
N ASP A 154 21.54 -1.21 -21.71
CA ASP A 154 21.25 -2.61 -21.43
C ASP A 154 19.95 -3.07 -22.12
N ILE A 155 19.94 -4.32 -22.58
CA ILE A 155 18.75 -4.95 -23.17
C ILE A 155 18.48 -6.26 -22.43
N TYR A 156 17.32 -6.34 -21.80
CA TYR A 156 16.87 -7.54 -21.10
C TYR A 156 15.71 -8.19 -21.86
N GLU A 157 15.71 -9.52 -21.90
CA GLU A 157 14.64 -10.29 -22.55
C GLU A 157 14.12 -11.38 -21.63
N ALA A 158 12.78 -11.51 -21.56
CA ALA A 158 12.11 -12.57 -20.81
C ALA A 158 10.72 -12.87 -21.38
N PRO A 159 10.19 -14.11 -21.18
CA PRO A 159 8.81 -14.45 -21.53
C PRO A 159 7.78 -13.79 -20.58
N LEU A 160 8.15 -13.48 -19.35
CA LEU A 160 7.26 -12.95 -18.32
C LEU A 160 7.79 -11.63 -17.78
N ILE A 161 6.91 -10.62 -17.73
CA ILE A 161 7.16 -9.34 -17.06
C ILE A 161 6.17 -9.14 -15.92
N ILE A 162 6.68 -8.83 -14.72
CA ILE A 162 5.87 -8.35 -13.60
C ILE A 162 5.93 -6.82 -13.59
N ALA A 163 4.83 -6.18 -13.90
CA ALA A 163 4.67 -4.73 -13.90
C ALA A 163 4.25 -4.24 -12.51
N ALA A 164 5.20 -3.70 -11.76
CA ALA A 164 5.04 -3.06 -10.46
C ALA A 164 5.40 -1.57 -10.52
N ASP A 165 5.27 -0.95 -11.69
CA ASP A 165 5.69 0.40 -12.06
C ASP A 165 4.66 1.49 -11.68
N GLY A 166 3.78 1.18 -10.73
CA GLY A 166 2.91 2.13 -10.04
C GLY A 166 1.66 2.55 -10.81
N ALA A 167 0.94 3.53 -10.27
CA ALA A 167 -0.38 3.94 -10.74
C ALA A 167 -0.40 4.45 -12.21
N ASN A 168 0.72 4.99 -12.69
CA ASN A 168 0.90 5.46 -14.06
C ASN A 168 1.63 4.45 -14.94
N SER A 169 1.52 3.17 -14.65
CA SER A 169 2.21 2.05 -15.30
C SER A 169 2.34 2.21 -16.82
N GLN A 170 3.58 2.29 -17.27
CA GLN A 170 3.93 2.31 -18.69
C GLN A 170 3.69 0.91 -19.30
N LEU A 171 4.02 -0.14 -18.57
CA LEU A 171 3.83 -1.52 -19.04
C LEU A 171 2.36 -1.87 -19.22
N ARG A 172 1.48 -1.39 -18.35
CA ARG A 172 0.03 -1.53 -18.54
C ARG A 172 -0.43 -0.91 -19.85
N GLN A 173 0.05 0.31 -20.16
CA GLN A 173 -0.28 1.00 -21.41
C GLN A 173 0.24 0.26 -22.64
N ILE A 174 1.50 -0.22 -22.59
CA ILE A 174 2.12 -1.01 -23.67
C ILE A 174 1.37 -2.31 -23.90
N ALA A 175 0.93 -2.99 -22.83
CA ALA A 175 0.08 -4.16 -22.95
C ALA A 175 -1.33 -3.86 -23.51
N GLY A 176 -1.69 -2.59 -23.68
CA GLY A 176 -3.04 -2.18 -24.09
C GLY A 176 -4.11 -2.62 -23.11
N ILE A 177 -3.81 -2.55 -21.80
CA ILE A 177 -4.75 -2.84 -20.72
C ILE A 177 -5.40 -1.54 -20.26
N GLY A 178 -6.71 -1.43 -20.47
CA GLY A 178 -7.50 -0.29 -20.05
C GLY A 178 -7.67 -0.19 -18.53
N ILE A 179 -7.99 1.02 -18.06
CA ILE A 179 -8.35 1.29 -16.65
C ILE A 179 -9.76 1.83 -16.57
N THR A 180 -10.47 1.43 -15.51
CA THR A 180 -11.70 2.07 -15.05
C THR A 180 -11.38 2.79 -13.74
N GLY A 181 -11.79 4.04 -13.60
CA GLY A 181 -11.51 4.79 -12.38
C GLY A 181 -12.00 6.23 -12.44
N TRP A 182 -11.83 6.91 -11.32
CA TRP A 182 -12.16 8.33 -11.17
C TRP A 182 -11.29 8.97 -10.12
N GLN A 183 -11.26 10.28 -10.12
CA GLN A 183 -10.68 11.09 -9.06
C GLN A 183 -11.80 11.50 -8.09
N TYR A 184 -11.58 11.32 -6.79
CA TYR A 184 -12.50 11.80 -5.78
C TYR A 184 -12.45 13.34 -5.71
N ARG A 185 -13.56 13.94 -5.25
CA ARG A 185 -13.62 15.39 -4.99
C ARG A 185 -12.96 15.76 -3.67
N GLN A 186 -11.94 15.03 -3.26
CA GLN A 186 -11.17 15.23 -2.04
C GLN A 186 -9.68 15.04 -2.34
N SER A 187 -8.86 15.68 -1.52
CA SER A 187 -7.42 15.48 -1.44
C SER A 187 -7.04 15.07 -0.02
N CYS A 188 -5.87 14.49 0.11
CA CYS A 188 -5.30 14.10 1.39
C CYS A 188 -4.11 15.00 1.71
N LEU A 189 -4.01 15.48 2.95
CA LEU A 189 -2.83 16.08 3.53
C LEU A 189 -2.25 15.11 4.55
N LEU A 190 -1.02 14.66 4.34
CA LEU A 190 -0.23 13.92 5.33
C LEU A 190 0.63 14.92 6.09
N ILE A 191 0.66 14.78 7.41
CA ILE A 191 1.38 15.72 8.29
C ILE A 191 2.11 14.90 9.34
N THR A 192 3.42 14.99 9.42
CA THR A 192 4.18 14.45 10.55
C THR A 192 4.28 15.51 11.64
N VAL A 193 4.02 15.09 12.86
CA VAL A 193 3.95 15.98 14.03
C VAL A 193 4.67 15.36 15.24
N ASP A 194 5.21 16.23 16.11
CA ASP A 194 5.46 15.90 17.50
C ASP A 194 4.19 16.18 18.30
N THR A 195 3.88 15.34 19.28
CA THR A 195 2.71 15.44 20.16
C THR A 195 3.14 15.57 21.63
N GLU A 196 2.24 16.04 22.50
CA GLU A 196 2.46 16.02 23.96
C GLU A 196 2.09 14.66 24.58
N ILE A 197 1.34 13.82 23.86
CA ILE A 197 0.89 12.51 24.33
C ILE A 197 2.03 11.48 24.28
N GLU A 198 2.04 10.61 25.28
CA GLU A 198 3.00 9.50 25.35
C GLU A 198 2.78 8.51 24.20
N GLN A 199 3.72 7.57 24.04
CA GLN A 199 3.66 6.52 23.00
C GLN A 199 2.28 5.88 22.94
N GLN A 200 1.68 5.91 21.74
CA GLN A 200 0.37 5.32 21.49
C GLN A 200 0.50 4.01 20.70
N GLU A 201 -0.38 3.07 21.01
CA GLU A 201 -0.54 1.80 20.26
C GLU A 201 -1.93 1.69 19.62
N THR A 202 -2.71 2.77 19.72
CA THR A 202 -4.04 2.88 19.09
C THR A 202 -3.97 3.83 17.93
N THR A 203 -4.24 3.33 16.72
CA THR A 203 -4.57 4.18 15.57
C THR A 203 -6.05 4.52 15.62
N TRP A 204 -6.40 5.75 15.25
CA TRP A 204 -7.81 6.13 15.22
C TRP A 204 -8.17 6.99 14.02
N GLN A 205 -9.45 6.96 13.68
CA GLN A 205 -10.01 7.69 12.57
C GLN A 205 -11.40 8.21 12.92
N GLN A 206 -11.60 9.51 12.82
CA GLN A 206 -12.92 10.16 12.94
C GLN A 206 -13.44 10.52 11.55
N PHE A 207 -14.70 10.19 11.29
CA PHE A 207 -15.37 10.55 10.04
C PHE A 207 -16.04 11.92 10.13
N TYR A 208 -15.84 12.73 9.11
CA TYR A 208 -16.47 14.02 8.90
C TYR A 208 -17.08 14.06 7.50
N PRO A 209 -18.09 14.90 7.23
CA PRO A 209 -18.64 15.09 5.88
C PRO A 209 -17.59 15.53 4.85
N SER A 210 -16.60 16.35 5.28
CA SER A 210 -15.47 16.78 4.45
C SER A 210 -14.47 15.66 4.17
N GLY A 211 -14.49 14.57 4.94
CA GLY A 211 -13.59 13.44 4.87
C GLY A 211 -12.99 13.05 6.22
N PRO A 212 -12.43 11.86 6.34
CA PRO A 212 -11.87 11.37 7.59
C PRO A 212 -10.61 12.14 8.02
N ARG A 213 -10.40 12.17 9.34
CA ARG A 213 -9.15 12.58 9.99
C ARG A 213 -8.62 11.43 10.80
N ALA A 214 -7.39 11.06 10.54
CA ALA A 214 -6.79 9.89 11.18
C ALA A 214 -5.46 10.24 11.87
N PHE A 215 -5.15 9.44 12.89
CA PHE A 215 -3.93 9.47 13.66
C PHE A 215 -3.21 8.13 13.54
N LEU A 216 -2.00 8.16 13.05
CA LEU A 216 -1.12 7.01 12.92
C LEU A 216 0.03 7.20 13.91
N PRO A 217 0.10 6.40 15.00
CA PRO A 217 1.16 6.54 16.00
C PRO A 217 2.52 6.17 15.39
N LEU A 218 3.54 6.93 15.77
CA LEU A 218 4.95 6.65 15.49
C LEU A 218 5.70 6.44 16.81
N LEU A 219 6.98 6.10 16.74
CA LEU A 219 7.76 5.90 17.97
C LEU A 219 7.88 7.19 18.80
N GLY A 220 7.79 7.04 20.11
CA GLY A 220 7.86 8.13 21.05
C GLY A 220 6.62 9.03 20.98
N LYS A 221 6.84 10.33 21.02
CA LYS A 221 5.80 11.36 20.98
C LYS A 221 5.54 11.86 19.56
N GLN A 222 5.66 11.01 18.55
CA GLN A 222 5.47 11.38 17.15
C GLN A 222 4.26 10.69 16.53
N ALA A 223 3.68 11.32 15.51
CA ALA A 223 2.56 10.76 14.76
C ALA A 223 2.54 11.26 13.31
N CYS A 224 1.87 10.49 12.47
CA CYS A 224 1.44 10.95 11.16
C CYS A 224 -0.08 11.19 11.20
N LEU A 225 -0.48 12.43 10.91
CA LEU A 225 -1.87 12.80 10.77
C LEU A 225 -2.28 12.72 9.31
N VAL A 226 -3.48 12.22 9.08
CA VAL A 226 -4.08 12.09 7.76
C VAL A 226 -5.34 12.94 7.72
N TRP A 227 -5.33 14.01 6.93
CA TRP A 227 -6.45 14.95 6.81
C TRP A 227 -7.02 14.90 5.40
N TYR A 228 -8.26 14.44 5.28
CA TYR A 228 -9.01 14.48 4.02
C TYR A 228 -9.94 15.70 4.02
N ASP A 229 -9.92 16.45 2.94
CA ASP A 229 -10.83 17.57 2.72
C ASP A 229 -10.95 17.90 1.23
N SER A 230 -11.72 18.96 0.89
CA SER A 230 -11.79 19.48 -0.46
C SER A 230 -10.40 19.87 -0.99
N PRO A 231 -10.12 19.77 -2.30
CA PRO A 231 -8.84 20.19 -2.86
C PRO A 231 -8.47 21.63 -2.54
N GLN A 232 -9.47 22.52 -2.47
CA GLN A 232 -9.29 23.94 -2.11
C GLN A 232 -8.81 24.10 -0.67
N ARG A 233 -9.48 23.38 0.28
CA ARG A 233 -9.09 23.44 1.70
C ARG A 233 -7.68 22.84 1.90
N ILE A 234 -7.38 21.72 1.31
CA ILE A 234 -6.06 21.08 1.38
C ILE A 234 -4.98 22.01 0.80
N SER A 235 -5.28 22.68 -0.31
CA SER A 235 -4.35 23.66 -0.90
C SER A 235 -4.10 24.83 0.05
N GLN A 236 -5.15 25.36 0.71
CA GLN A 236 -4.99 26.41 1.72
C GLN A 236 -4.09 25.95 2.87
N LEU A 237 -4.40 24.78 3.46
CA LEU A 237 -3.64 24.22 4.58
C LEU A 237 -2.15 24.01 4.24
N LYS A 238 -1.86 23.57 3.02
CA LYS A 238 -0.49 23.34 2.55
C LYS A 238 0.35 24.60 2.49
N HIS A 239 -0.25 25.77 2.31
CA HIS A 239 0.47 27.04 2.20
C HIS A 239 0.60 27.79 3.55
N LEU A 240 0.05 27.25 4.64
CA LEU A 240 0.22 27.79 5.98
C LEU A 240 1.64 27.58 6.51
N SER A 241 2.08 28.45 7.42
CA SER A 241 3.27 28.17 8.23
C SER A 241 3.02 26.94 9.13
N LYS A 242 4.09 26.34 9.64
CA LYS A 242 3.96 25.18 10.55
C LYS A 242 3.15 25.52 11.80
N GLU A 243 3.31 26.72 12.33
CA GLU A 243 2.61 27.24 13.51
C GLU A 243 1.11 27.45 13.21
N GLN A 244 0.80 28.04 12.05
CA GLN A 244 -0.58 28.24 11.63
C GLN A 244 -1.27 26.89 11.35
N LEU A 245 -0.56 25.93 10.71
CA LEU A 245 -1.09 24.60 10.46
C LEU A 245 -1.32 23.84 11.79
N ALA A 246 -0.47 24.00 12.79
CA ALA A 246 -0.67 23.42 14.12
C ALA A 246 -1.97 23.90 14.76
N LEU A 247 -2.26 25.22 14.70
CA LEU A 247 -3.53 25.79 15.21
C LEU A 247 -4.76 25.24 14.46
N GLU A 248 -4.67 25.08 13.14
CA GLU A 248 -5.73 24.47 12.35
C GLU A 248 -5.96 23.00 12.73
N ILE A 249 -4.88 22.25 13.01
CA ILE A 249 -4.97 20.86 13.47
C ILE A 249 -5.66 20.79 14.84
N GLU A 250 -5.26 21.62 15.79
CA GLU A 250 -5.85 21.65 17.14
C GLU A 250 -7.36 21.95 17.11
N GLN A 251 -7.83 22.78 16.16
CA GLN A 251 -9.25 23.08 16.00
C GLN A 251 -10.02 21.97 15.25
N ALA A 252 -9.36 21.30 14.30
CA ALA A 252 -10.01 20.39 13.38
C ALA A 252 -10.00 18.94 13.85
N PHE A 253 -8.99 18.52 14.59
CA PHE A 253 -8.86 17.13 15.07
C PHE A 253 -9.52 16.96 16.44
N PRO A 254 -9.84 15.69 16.84
CA PRO A 254 -10.38 15.41 18.16
C PRO A 254 -9.51 15.96 19.28
N ALA A 255 -10.13 16.49 20.33
CA ALA A 255 -9.43 17.09 21.47
C ALA A 255 -8.40 16.15 22.14
N LYS A 256 -8.58 14.84 22.02
CA LYS A 256 -7.63 13.83 22.52
C LYS A 256 -6.25 13.88 21.86
N LEU A 257 -6.11 14.55 20.71
CA LEU A 257 -4.81 14.76 20.07
C LEU A 257 -3.94 15.74 20.86
N GLY A 258 -4.55 16.75 21.50
CA GLY A 258 -3.83 17.81 22.20
C GLY A 258 -3.06 18.71 21.25
N LYS A 259 -2.06 19.42 21.78
CA LYS A 259 -1.20 20.30 21.01
C LYS A 259 -0.20 19.52 20.17
N VAL A 260 0.13 20.06 19.01
CA VAL A 260 1.07 19.45 18.08
C VAL A 260 2.10 20.45 17.57
N LYS A 261 3.28 19.95 17.26
CA LYS A 261 4.31 20.71 16.51
C LYS A 261 4.51 20.06 15.14
N VAL A 262 4.14 20.80 14.09
CA VAL A 262 4.25 20.30 12.70
C VAL A 262 5.72 20.17 12.29
N GLN A 263 6.10 19.00 11.80
CA GLN A 263 7.42 18.75 11.26
C GLN A 263 7.45 18.92 9.75
N THR A 264 6.58 18.20 9.03
CA THR A 264 6.45 18.30 7.58
C THR A 264 5.03 17.98 7.14
N ALA A 265 4.62 18.50 5.99
CA ALA A 265 3.31 18.22 5.41
C ALA A 265 3.40 18.15 3.88
N ASN A 266 2.65 17.24 3.27
CA ASN A 266 2.46 17.19 1.83
C ASN A 266 1.10 16.61 1.46
N SER A 267 0.61 16.98 0.28
CA SER A 267 -0.73 16.62 -0.18
C SER A 267 -0.71 15.88 -1.50
N PHE A 268 -1.72 15.04 -1.71
CA PHE A 268 -1.96 14.36 -2.98
C PHE A 268 -3.46 14.19 -3.24
N PRO A 269 -3.86 14.14 -4.52
CA PRO A 269 -5.24 13.88 -4.89
C PRO A 269 -5.60 12.42 -4.63
N LEU A 270 -6.85 12.18 -4.26
CA LEU A 270 -7.37 10.83 -4.08
C LEU A 270 -7.91 10.29 -5.41
N THR A 271 -7.42 9.15 -5.82
CA THR A 271 -7.83 8.49 -7.05
C THR A 271 -8.19 7.04 -6.80
N ARG A 272 -9.19 6.56 -7.53
CA ARG A 272 -9.47 5.13 -7.68
C ARG A 272 -9.17 4.73 -9.10
N ARG A 273 -8.41 3.66 -9.28
CA ARG A 273 -8.12 3.04 -10.58
C ARG A 273 -8.19 1.53 -10.45
N HIS A 274 -8.69 0.88 -11.50
CA HIS A 274 -8.75 -0.57 -11.57
C HIS A 274 -8.49 -1.00 -13.02
N ALA A 275 -7.50 -1.88 -13.23
CA ALA A 275 -7.19 -2.41 -14.54
C ALA A 275 -8.28 -3.38 -15.00
N GLN A 276 -8.65 -3.30 -16.27
CA GLN A 276 -9.68 -4.16 -16.86
C GLN A 276 -9.30 -5.64 -16.87
N THR A 277 -8.00 -5.93 -16.96
CA THR A 277 -7.42 -7.26 -16.76
C THR A 277 -6.08 -7.11 -16.03
N TYR A 278 -5.64 -8.16 -15.31
CA TYR A 278 -4.39 -8.12 -14.53
C TYR A 278 -3.21 -8.74 -15.27
N PHE A 279 -3.44 -9.29 -16.44
CA PHE A 279 -2.37 -9.79 -17.31
C PHE A 279 -2.77 -9.68 -18.78
N LYS A 280 -1.78 -9.63 -19.64
CA LYS A 280 -1.95 -9.75 -21.08
C LYS A 280 -0.61 -10.10 -21.74
N GLN A 281 -0.59 -11.16 -22.55
CA GLN A 281 0.56 -11.56 -23.36
C GLN A 281 1.89 -11.70 -22.58
N GLY A 282 1.88 -12.24 -21.36
CA GLY A 282 3.06 -12.39 -20.52
C GLY A 282 3.45 -11.16 -19.70
N ILE A 283 2.65 -10.08 -19.72
CA ILE A 283 2.78 -8.95 -18.77
C ILE A 283 1.73 -9.11 -17.68
N VAL A 284 2.17 -9.11 -16.42
CA VAL A 284 1.30 -9.21 -15.22
C VAL A 284 1.39 -7.93 -14.40
N LEU A 285 0.25 -7.37 -14.03
CA LEU A 285 0.15 -6.16 -13.21
C LEU A 285 0.00 -6.52 -11.73
N VAL A 286 0.74 -5.85 -10.86
CA VAL A 286 0.64 -5.98 -9.40
C VAL A 286 0.63 -4.62 -8.70
N GLY A 287 -0.01 -4.54 -7.54
CA GLY A 287 -0.10 -3.31 -6.76
C GLY A 287 -0.77 -2.17 -7.55
N ASP A 288 -0.23 -0.97 -7.42
CA ASP A 288 -0.81 0.23 -8.04
C ASP A 288 -0.86 0.19 -9.57
N ALA A 289 -0.05 -0.66 -10.23
CA ALA A 289 -0.15 -0.89 -11.67
C ALA A 289 -1.48 -1.55 -12.05
N ALA A 290 -2.02 -2.43 -11.19
CA ALA A 290 -3.30 -3.10 -11.37
C ALA A 290 -4.47 -2.34 -10.75
N HIS A 291 -4.29 -1.76 -9.56
CA HIS A 291 -5.36 -1.12 -8.79
C HIS A 291 -4.82 -0.05 -7.83
N THR A 292 -5.42 1.12 -7.87
CA THR A 292 -5.19 2.19 -6.89
C THR A 292 -6.47 2.38 -6.10
N ILE A 293 -6.38 2.39 -4.79
CA ILE A 293 -7.52 2.61 -3.90
C ILE A 293 -7.42 3.95 -3.18
N ASN A 294 -8.55 4.43 -2.67
CA ASN A 294 -8.53 5.48 -1.66
C ASN A 294 -7.83 4.94 -0.41
N PRO A 295 -6.72 5.56 0.05
CA PRO A 295 -5.89 5.02 1.13
C PRO A 295 -6.52 5.16 2.52
N LEU A 296 -7.84 4.99 2.66
CA LEU A 296 -8.51 4.90 3.95
C LEU A 296 -7.78 3.86 4.81
N ALA A 297 -7.32 4.25 5.96
CA ALA A 297 -6.56 3.42 6.90
C ALA A 297 -5.26 2.79 6.35
N GLY A 298 -4.60 3.39 5.36
CA GLY A 298 -3.30 2.93 4.87
C GLY A 298 -3.29 1.56 4.17
N GLN A 299 -4.42 1.12 3.59
CA GLN A 299 -4.60 -0.25 3.04
C GLN A 299 -3.93 -0.50 1.68
N GLY A 300 -3.50 0.53 0.94
CA GLY A 300 -3.00 0.37 -0.43
C GLY A 300 -1.86 -0.64 -0.57
N VAL A 301 -0.84 -0.53 0.27
CA VAL A 301 0.33 -1.43 0.27
C VAL A 301 -0.06 -2.87 0.64
N ASN A 302 -0.97 -3.05 1.61
CA ASN A 302 -1.42 -4.38 2.03
C ASN A 302 -2.12 -5.13 0.89
N LEU A 303 -2.89 -4.45 0.04
CA LEU A 303 -3.47 -5.06 -1.17
C LEU A 303 -2.40 -5.47 -2.18
N GLY A 304 -1.36 -4.66 -2.36
CA GLY A 304 -0.20 -5.02 -3.18
C GLY A 304 0.53 -6.25 -2.64
N PHE A 305 0.71 -6.37 -1.34
CA PHE A 305 1.29 -7.58 -0.72
C PHE A 305 0.39 -8.81 -0.83
N LYS A 306 -0.94 -8.65 -0.84
CA LYS A 306 -1.85 -9.75 -1.18
C LYS A 306 -1.67 -10.19 -2.63
N ASP A 307 -1.41 -9.28 -3.57
CA ASP A 307 -1.09 -9.61 -4.96
C ASP A 307 0.20 -10.44 -5.02
N VAL A 308 1.26 -9.98 -4.36
CA VAL A 308 2.54 -10.72 -4.25
C VAL A 308 2.31 -12.13 -3.73
N LYS A 309 1.58 -12.28 -2.62
CA LYS A 309 1.27 -13.59 -2.02
C LYS A 309 0.64 -14.54 -3.05
N ILE A 310 -0.34 -14.07 -3.81
CA ILE A 310 -1.06 -14.92 -4.78
C ILE A 310 -0.21 -15.19 -6.03
N VAL A 311 0.54 -14.19 -6.53
CA VAL A 311 1.49 -14.41 -7.63
C VAL A 311 2.48 -15.51 -7.24
N LEU A 312 3.11 -15.42 -6.07
CA LEU A 312 4.09 -16.42 -5.62
C LEU A 312 3.47 -17.79 -5.45
N GLN A 313 2.25 -17.90 -4.92
CA GLN A 313 1.54 -19.17 -4.79
C GLN A 313 1.26 -19.83 -6.14
N GLU A 314 0.78 -19.06 -7.13
CA GLU A 314 0.47 -19.59 -8.45
C GLU A 314 1.73 -19.92 -9.26
N MET A 315 2.79 -19.12 -9.11
CA MET A 315 4.08 -19.41 -9.75
C MET A 315 4.74 -20.66 -9.14
N GLU A 316 4.75 -20.80 -7.81
CA GLU A 316 5.24 -22.01 -7.13
C GLU A 316 4.48 -23.27 -7.58
N ARG A 317 3.14 -23.16 -7.70
CA ARG A 317 2.30 -24.25 -8.21
C ARG A 317 2.65 -24.60 -9.65
N ALA A 318 2.83 -23.60 -10.51
CA ALA A 318 3.17 -23.79 -11.91
C ALA A 318 4.56 -24.43 -12.09
N ILE A 319 5.56 -23.98 -11.32
CA ILE A 319 6.91 -24.56 -11.31
C ILE A 319 6.86 -26.04 -10.93
N LYS A 320 6.14 -26.40 -9.85
CA LYS A 320 5.98 -27.80 -9.41
C LYS A 320 5.27 -28.68 -10.44
N ALA A 321 4.39 -28.08 -11.24
CA ALA A 321 3.65 -28.79 -12.29
C ALA A 321 4.36 -28.78 -13.66
N GLY A 322 5.52 -28.11 -13.81
CA GLY A 322 6.23 -27.97 -15.09
C GLY A 322 5.48 -27.14 -16.12
N GLU A 323 4.60 -26.22 -15.66
CA GLU A 323 3.81 -25.34 -16.53
C GLU A 323 4.63 -24.13 -16.99
N ASN A 324 4.32 -23.59 -18.17
CA ASN A 324 4.88 -22.33 -18.63
C ASN A 324 4.34 -21.16 -17.80
N LEU A 325 5.21 -20.46 -17.06
CA LEU A 325 4.85 -19.36 -16.14
C LEU A 325 4.20 -18.17 -16.86
N ALA A 326 4.53 -17.94 -18.14
CA ALA A 326 3.98 -16.84 -18.94
C ALA A 326 2.65 -17.20 -19.62
N SER A 327 2.17 -18.46 -19.48
CA SER A 327 0.92 -18.89 -20.13
C SER A 327 -0.30 -18.21 -19.54
N ASP A 328 -1.27 -17.89 -20.39
CA ASP A 328 -2.54 -17.30 -19.96
C ASP A 328 -3.30 -18.19 -18.95
N HIS A 329 -3.09 -19.51 -19.02
CA HIS A 329 -3.65 -20.46 -18.06
C HIS A 329 -3.13 -20.19 -16.64
N VAL A 330 -1.83 -20.04 -16.45
CA VAL A 330 -1.20 -19.75 -15.15
C VAL A 330 -1.61 -18.35 -14.66
N LEU A 331 -1.48 -17.34 -15.54
CA LEU A 331 -1.72 -15.94 -15.19
C LEU A 331 -3.19 -15.67 -14.84
N SER A 332 -4.14 -16.36 -15.50
CA SER A 332 -5.57 -16.24 -15.18
C SER A 332 -5.92 -16.74 -13.78
N ARG A 333 -5.15 -17.65 -13.19
CA ARG A 333 -5.36 -18.11 -11.80
C ARG A 333 -5.12 -16.97 -10.80
N TYR A 334 -4.07 -16.17 -11.03
CA TYR A 334 -3.80 -14.97 -10.25
C TYR A 334 -4.95 -13.95 -10.38
N GLU A 335 -5.34 -13.60 -11.61
CA GLU A 335 -6.41 -12.63 -11.85
C GLU A 335 -7.73 -13.05 -11.19
N ARG A 336 -8.15 -14.32 -11.36
CA ARG A 336 -9.39 -14.85 -10.78
C ARG A 336 -9.44 -14.75 -9.26
N LYS A 337 -8.30 -14.85 -8.58
CA LYS A 337 -8.22 -14.74 -7.12
C LYS A 337 -8.16 -13.29 -6.66
N ARG A 338 -7.44 -12.43 -7.40
CA ARG A 338 -7.16 -11.07 -6.90
C ARG A 338 -8.14 -10.01 -7.37
N LYS A 339 -8.59 -10.08 -8.62
CA LYS A 339 -9.46 -9.05 -9.19
C LYS A 339 -10.79 -8.91 -8.45
N PRO A 340 -11.53 -9.98 -8.12
CA PRO A 340 -12.76 -9.88 -7.34
C PRO A 340 -12.52 -9.34 -5.92
N ASP A 341 -11.45 -9.78 -5.23
CA ASP A 341 -11.11 -9.32 -3.88
C ASP A 341 -10.77 -7.83 -3.87
N ASN A 342 -9.97 -7.38 -4.84
CA ASN A 342 -9.62 -5.96 -4.99
C ASN A 342 -10.85 -5.10 -5.34
N LEU A 343 -11.75 -5.58 -6.20
CA LEU A 343 -13.01 -4.89 -6.51
C LEU A 343 -13.93 -4.80 -5.29
N LEU A 344 -14.03 -5.87 -4.50
CA LEU A 344 -14.82 -5.88 -3.27
C LEU A 344 -14.28 -4.87 -2.26
N MET A 345 -12.96 -4.84 -2.05
CA MET A 345 -12.31 -3.86 -1.16
C MET A 345 -12.55 -2.43 -1.65
N GLN A 346 -12.33 -2.15 -2.93
CA GLN A 346 -12.58 -0.84 -3.53
C GLN A 346 -14.05 -0.41 -3.37
N SER A 347 -14.99 -1.32 -3.63
CA SER A 347 -16.42 -1.04 -3.50
C SER A 347 -16.82 -0.79 -2.05
N GLY A 348 -16.22 -1.52 -1.10
CA GLY A 348 -16.38 -1.26 0.32
C GLY A 348 -15.90 0.14 0.72
N MET A 349 -14.69 0.56 0.26
CA MET A 349 -14.17 1.91 0.51
C MET A 349 -15.05 3.00 -0.12
N ASP A 350 -15.57 2.78 -1.33
CA ASP A 350 -16.49 3.72 -1.99
C ASP A 350 -17.82 3.83 -1.23
N LEU A 351 -18.35 2.72 -0.73
CA LEU A 351 -19.57 2.71 0.08
C LEU A 351 -19.37 3.51 1.37
N PHE A 352 -18.23 3.28 2.07
CA PHE A 352 -17.86 4.08 3.24
C PHE A 352 -17.75 5.57 2.90
N TYR A 353 -17.01 5.90 1.83
CA TYR A 353 -16.90 7.29 1.38
C TYR A 353 -18.25 7.95 1.14
N LYS A 354 -19.15 7.29 0.42
CA LYS A 354 -20.50 7.80 0.14
C LYS A 354 -21.35 7.88 1.40
N ALA A 355 -21.30 6.85 2.25
CA ALA A 355 -22.10 6.79 3.47
C ALA A 355 -21.78 7.93 4.44
N PHE A 356 -20.51 8.32 4.58
CA PHE A 356 -20.09 9.37 5.53
C PHE A 356 -20.02 10.78 4.93
N LYS A 357 -20.18 10.93 3.62
CA LYS A 357 -20.18 12.23 2.95
C LYS A 357 -21.45 13.03 3.21
N GLU A 358 -22.61 12.34 3.28
CA GLU A 358 -23.91 12.98 3.42
C GLU A 358 -24.18 13.36 4.90
N ASP A 359 -24.35 14.66 5.17
CA ASP A 359 -24.67 15.17 6.53
C ASP A 359 -26.20 15.27 6.74
N ILE A 360 -26.90 14.16 6.46
CA ILE A 360 -28.35 14.02 6.64
C ILE A 360 -28.61 13.34 7.98
N LEU A 361 -29.28 14.05 8.91
CA LEU A 361 -29.47 13.60 10.29
C LEU A 361 -30.01 12.16 10.43
N PRO A 362 -31.04 11.71 9.73
CA PRO A 362 -31.50 10.31 9.79
C PRO A 362 -30.43 9.29 9.40
N LEU A 363 -29.65 9.54 8.32
CA LEU A 363 -28.57 8.69 7.89
C LEU A 363 -27.43 8.68 8.91
N LYS A 364 -27.14 9.82 9.52
CA LYS A 364 -26.12 9.95 10.57
C LYS A 364 -26.48 9.08 11.79
N ILE A 365 -27.73 9.11 12.23
CA ILE A 365 -28.22 8.27 13.33
C ILE A 365 -28.09 6.78 12.99
N VAL A 366 -28.55 6.37 11.80
CA VAL A 366 -28.52 4.95 11.36
C VAL A 366 -27.08 4.43 11.30
N ARG A 367 -26.13 5.15 10.70
CA ARG A 367 -24.75 4.70 10.60
C ARG A 367 -23.99 4.69 11.94
N ASN A 368 -24.28 5.65 12.85
CA ASN A 368 -23.70 5.63 14.19
C ASN A 368 -24.27 4.48 15.03
N LEU A 369 -25.57 4.19 14.90
CA LEU A 369 -26.18 3.02 15.54
C LEU A 369 -25.61 1.71 14.95
N ALA A 370 -25.33 1.66 13.62
CA ALA A 370 -24.69 0.51 12.99
C ALA A 370 -23.25 0.32 13.52
N LEU A 371 -22.44 1.38 13.63
CA LEU A 371 -21.11 1.32 14.24
C LEU A 371 -21.17 0.78 15.67
N PHE A 372 -22.07 1.31 16.48
CA PHE A 372 -22.27 0.87 17.86
C PHE A 372 -22.72 -0.61 17.96
N THR A 373 -23.63 -1.03 17.07
CA THR A 373 -24.12 -2.41 17.03
C THR A 373 -23.03 -3.37 16.60
N ILE A 374 -22.22 -3.03 15.59
CA ILE A 374 -21.06 -3.82 15.15
C ILE A 374 -20.06 -4.00 16.30
N ASN A 375 -19.87 -2.98 17.13
CA ASN A 375 -18.99 -3.07 18.29
C ASN A 375 -19.43 -4.14 19.30
N LYS A 376 -20.75 -4.38 19.43
CA LYS A 376 -21.34 -5.42 20.30
C LYS A 376 -21.46 -6.79 19.62
N ALA A 377 -21.50 -6.85 18.29
CA ALA A 377 -21.67 -8.09 17.52
C ALA A 377 -20.31 -8.79 17.30
N THR A 378 -19.77 -9.39 18.33
CA THR A 378 -18.42 -10.01 18.37
C THR A 378 -18.07 -10.89 17.16
N PRO A 379 -18.94 -11.81 16.64
CA PRO A 379 -18.58 -12.64 15.49
C PRO A 379 -18.40 -11.84 14.19
N ILE A 380 -19.31 -10.91 13.91
CA ILE A 380 -19.26 -10.04 12.70
C ILE A 380 -18.05 -9.13 12.77
N LYS A 381 -17.80 -8.52 13.92
CA LYS A 381 -16.66 -7.65 14.20
C LYS A 381 -15.33 -8.39 13.96
N LYS A 382 -15.18 -9.60 14.49
CA LYS A 382 -14.00 -10.44 14.30
C LYS A 382 -13.78 -10.78 12.82
N GLN A 383 -14.85 -11.11 12.09
CA GLN A 383 -14.74 -11.41 10.66
C GLN A 383 -14.33 -10.20 9.84
N ALA A 384 -14.91 -9.02 10.14
CA ALA A 384 -14.54 -7.77 9.50
C ALA A 384 -13.06 -7.41 9.78
N LEU A 385 -12.62 -7.57 11.02
CA LEU A 385 -11.24 -7.34 11.41
C LEU A 385 -10.26 -8.29 10.69
N LYS A 386 -10.56 -9.60 10.65
CA LYS A 386 -9.78 -10.59 9.89
C LYS A 386 -9.64 -10.19 8.42
N TYR A 387 -10.76 -9.84 7.78
CA TYR A 387 -10.76 -9.42 6.38
C TYR A 387 -9.89 -8.17 6.15
N ALA A 388 -10.02 -7.15 7.03
CA ALA A 388 -9.22 -5.93 6.97
C ALA A 388 -7.71 -6.20 7.15
N LEU A 389 -7.35 -7.16 8.02
CA LEU A 389 -5.95 -7.57 8.24
C LEU A 389 -5.40 -8.52 7.17
N GLY A 390 -6.28 -9.07 6.30
CA GLY A 390 -5.88 -10.01 5.24
C GLY A 390 -5.66 -11.45 5.73
N LEU A 391 -6.30 -11.81 6.86
CA LEU A 391 -6.27 -13.13 7.51
C LEU A 391 -7.40 -14.05 7.03
#